data_72a9c4f5df20d8efd740324a69a4ad06
#
_entry.id   72a9c4f5df20d8efd740324a69a4ad06
#
_cell.length_a   1.000
_cell.length_b   1.000
_cell.length_c   1.000
_cell.angle_alpha   90.00
_cell.angle_beta   90.00
_cell.angle_gamma   90.00
#
_symmetry.space_group_name_H-M   'P 1'
#
loop_
_entity.id
_entity.type
_entity.pdbx_description
1 polymer ?
#
loop_
_entity_poly.entity_id
_entity_poly.type
_entity_poly.pdbx_seq_one_letter_code
_entity_poly.pdbx_strand_id
1 'polypeptide(L)'
;MMDDYFERLAHYLLEKNNYLAYAQARTWVELLWEDFEATYARAGHKYKGKELTERIVREWVDRYGAQLHEFQTNNPKYKHLLNRDDYLKH
;
A
#
# COMPACT_ATOMS: atom_id res chain seq x y z
N MET A 1 15.67 6.71 3.74
CA MET A 1 15.26 6.76 2.35
C MET A 1 13.90 6.13 2.15
N MET A 2 13.16 6.54 1.12
CA MET A 2 11.80 6.04 0.89
C MET A 2 11.77 4.55 0.64
N ASP A 3 12.79 4.00 -0.03
CA ASP A 3 12.84 2.56 -0.29
C ASP A 3 12.81 1.72 0.98
N ASP A 4 13.45 2.20 2.04
CA ASP A 4 13.46 1.48 3.31
C ASP A 4 12.05 1.39 3.91
N TYR A 5 11.30 2.48 3.84
CA TYR A 5 9.92 2.48 4.32
C TYR A 5 9.06 1.54 3.52
N PHE A 6 9.16 1.60 2.21
CA PHE A 6 8.36 0.76 1.33
C PHE A 6 8.71 -0.72 1.51
N GLU A 7 9.99 -1.01 1.65
CA GLU A 7 10.40 -2.39 1.84
C GLU A 7 9.87 -2.97 3.15
N ARG A 8 10.01 -2.22 4.24
CA ARG A 8 9.51 -2.68 5.53
C ARG A 8 8.00 -2.88 5.52
N LEU A 9 7.28 -1.95 4.92
CA LEU A 9 5.83 -2.03 4.84
C LEU A 9 5.37 -3.15 3.92
N ALA A 10 6.09 -3.38 2.81
CA ALA A 10 5.75 -4.49 1.92
C ALA A 10 5.92 -5.83 2.63
N HIS A 11 7.01 -6.01 3.37
CA HIS A 11 7.21 -7.22 4.15
C HIS A 11 6.16 -7.37 5.24
N TYR A 12 5.79 -6.27 5.88
CA TYR A 12 4.74 -6.29 6.89
C TYR A 12 3.41 -6.73 6.28
N LEU A 13 3.09 -6.23 5.10
CA LEU A 13 1.88 -6.63 4.40
C LEU A 13 1.91 -8.12 4.04
N LEU A 14 3.07 -8.62 3.60
CA LEU A 14 3.20 -10.05 3.28
C LEU A 14 2.99 -10.93 4.50
N GLU A 15 3.34 -10.45 5.69
CA GLU A 15 3.07 -11.19 6.91
C GLU A 15 1.57 -11.33 7.17
N LYS A 16 0.79 -10.35 6.72
CA LYS A 16 -0.66 -10.36 6.89
C LYS A 16 -1.39 -11.04 5.74
N ASN A 17 -0.76 -11.13 4.57
CA ASN A 17 -1.42 -11.64 3.38
C ASN A 17 -0.42 -12.38 2.50
N ASN A 18 -0.43 -13.70 2.58
CA ASN A 18 0.50 -14.53 1.82
C ASN A 18 -0.01 -14.87 0.41
N TYR A 19 -1.16 -14.34 0.02
CA TYR A 19 -1.63 -14.46 -1.36
C TYR A 19 -0.94 -13.49 -2.30
N LEU A 20 -0.30 -12.45 -1.75
CA LEU A 20 0.36 -11.44 -2.57
C LEU A 20 1.81 -11.81 -2.82
N ALA A 21 2.29 -11.47 -4.03
CA ALA A 21 3.72 -11.50 -4.31
C ALA A 21 4.36 -10.22 -3.76
N TYR A 22 5.67 -10.23 -3.59
CA TYR A 22 6.37 -9.05 -3.07
C TYR A 22 6.10 -7.81 -3.92
N ALA A 23 6.15 -7.95 -5.25
CA ALA A 23 5.91 -6.82 -6.15
C ALA A 23 4.52 -6.23 -5.95
N GLN A 24 3.53 -7.08 -5.73
CA GLN A 24 2.17 -6.61 -5.47
C GLN A 24 2.08 -5.90 -4.13
N ALA A 25 2.70 -6.47 -3.11
CA ALA A 25 2.71 -5.85 -1.78
C ALA A 25 3.39 -4.48 -1.84
N ARG A 26 4.48 -4.38 -2.57
CA ARG A 26 5.20 -3.12 -2.73
C ARG A 26 4.34 -2.09 -3.44
N THR A 27 3.65 -2.48 -4.49
CA THR A 27 2.75 -1.58 -5.22
C THR A 27 1.63 -1.07 -4.33
N TRP A 28 1.03 -1.95 -3.53
CA TRP A 28 0.00 -1.55 -2.58
C TRP A 28 0.51 -0.52 -1.58
N VAL A 29 1.68 -0.77 -1.03
CA VAL A 29 2.27 0.10 -0.03
C VAL A 29 2.56 1.48 -0.61
N GLU A 30 3.11 1.53 -1.82
CA GLU A 30 3.40 2.80 -2.47
C GLU A 30 2.13 3.59 -2.74
N LEU A 31 1.08 2.90 -3.18
CA LEU A 31 -0.21 3.54 -3.43
C LEU A 31 -0.82 4.09 -2.16
N LEU A 32 -0.81 3.29 -1.10
CA LEU A 32 -1.36 3.72 0.18
C LEU A 32 -0.61 4.93 0.73
N TRP A 33 0.71 4.91 0.58
CA TRP A 33 1.54 6.02 1.02
C TRP A 33 1.13 7.31 0.32
N GLU A 34 1.03 7.25 -1.01
CA GLU A 34 0.66 8.42 -1.81
C GLU A 34 -0.74 8.90 -1.48
N ASP A 35 -1.68 7.99 -1.30
CA ASP A 35 -3.06 8.34 -0.98
C ASP A 35 -3.16 9.05 0.36
N PHE A 36 -2.44 8.56 1.37
CA PHE A 36 -2.50 9.18 2.68
C PHE A 36 -1.83 10.53 2.70
N GLU A 37 -0.70 10.68 2.00
CA GLU A 37 -0.07 11.99 1.91
C GLU A 37 -0.95 13.00 1.19
N ALA A 38 -1.59 12.58 0.11
CA ALA A 38 -2.49 13.45 -0.64
C ALA A 38 -3.70 13.84 0.21
N THR A 39 -4.23 12.91 0.98
CA THR A 39 -5.38 13.15 1.85
C THR A 39 -5.03 14.19 2.93
N TYR A 40 -3.87 14.06 3.54
CA TYR A 40 -3.43 15.03 4.53
C TYR A 40 -3.25 16.41 3.92
N ALA A 41 -2.67 16.48 2.74
CA ALA A 41 -2.47 17.75 2.06
C ALA A 41 -3.80 18.44 1.75
N ARG A 42 -4.78 17.67 1.26
CA ARG A 42 -6.10 18.22 0.95
C ARG A 42 -6.86 18.69 2.19
N ALA A 43 -6.62 18.04 3.31
CA ALA A 43 -7.26 18.42 4.56
C ALA A 43 -6.61 19.62 5.23
N GLY A 44 -5.54 20.17 4.63
CA GLY A 44 -4.86 21.34 5.18
C GLY A 44 -3.91 21.03 6.32
N HIS A 45 -3.61 19.77 6.55
CA HIS A 45 -2.67 19.38 7.60
C HIS A 45 -1.24 19.55 7.11
N LYS A 46 -0.37 19.98 7.99
CA LYS A 46 1.05 19.98 7.68
C LYS A 46 1.57 18.57 7.62
N TYR A 47 2.51 18.34 6.73
CA TYR A 47 3.17 17.05 6.65
C TYR A 47 3.92 16.78 7.96
N LYS A 48 3.56 15.69 8.62
CA LYS A 48 4.10 15.33 9.93
C LYS A 48 5.32 14.42 9.87
N GLY A 49 5.77 14.11 8.66
CA GLY A 49 6.94 13.27 8.48
C GLY A 49 6.61 11.85 8.08
N LYS A 50 7.63 11.17 7.60
CA LYS A 50 7.48 9.82 7.07
C LYS A 50 7.09 8.81 8.13
N GLU A 51 7.51 9.04 9.37
CA GLU A 51 7.20 8.13 10.47
C GLU A 51 5.71 8.06 10.75
N LEU A 52 5.02 9.20 10.69
CA LEU A 52 3.59 9.19 10.87
C LEU A 52 2.89 8.48 9.73
N THR A 53 3.32 8.74 8.48
CA THR A 53 2.75 8.09 7.32
C THR A 53 2.96 6.57 7.40
N GLU A 54 4.15 6.14 7.81
CA GLU A 54 4.42 4.72 8.00
C GLU A 54 3.46 4.11 9.02
N ARG A 55 3.25 4.78 10.13
CA ARG A 55 2.34 4.28 11.16
C ARG A 55 0.92 4.14 10.65
N ILE A 56 0.46 5.11 9.87
CA ILE A 56 -0.89 5.08 9.32
C ILE A 56 -1.04 3.93 8.32
N VAL A 57 -0.04 3.74 7.46
CA VAL A 57 -0.06 2.63 6.51
C VAL A 57 -0.07 1.30 7.27
N ARG A 58 0.74 1.18 8.32
CA ARG A 58 0.78 -0.05 9.12
C ARG A 58 -0.57 -0.33 9.78
N GLU A 59 -1.21 0.67 10.32
CA GLU A 59 -2.54 0.50 10.92
C GLU A 59 -3.55 0.05 9.87
N TRP A 60 -3.46 0.60 8.67
CA TRP A 60 -4.33 0.21 7.58
C TRP A 60 -4.08 -1.25 7.19
N VAL A 61 -2.82 -1.64 7.11
CA VAL A 61 -2.44 -3.02 6.80
C VAL A 61 -2.96 -3.97 7.89
N ASP A 62 -2.88 -3.56 9.15
CA ASP A 62 -3.40 -4.38 10.25
C ASP A 62 -4.89 -4.66 10.08
N ARG A 63 -5.64 -3.67 9.61
CA ARG A 63 -7.10 -3.81 9.49
C ARG A 63 -7.52 -4.52 8.20
N TYR A 64 -6.85 -4.23 7.10
CA TYR A 64 -7.32 -4.64 5.79
C TYR A 64 -6.35 -5.51 5.01
N GLY A 65 -5.11 -5.64 5.48
CA GLY A 65 -4.07 -6.33 4.72
C GLY A 65 -4.43 -7.76 4.33
N ALA A 66 -5.04 -8.49 5.25
CA ALA A 66 -5.39 -9.89 5.00
C ALA A 66 -6.42 -10.05 3.89
N GLN A 67 -7.14 -9.00 3.55
CA GLN A 67 -8.22 -9.04 2.57
C GLN A 67 -7.90 -8.27 1.29
N LEU A 68 -6.66 -7.79 1.15
CA LEU A 68 -6.32 -6.96 0.00
C LEU A 68 -6.50 -7.65 -1.34
N HIS A 69 -6.24 -8.95 -1.40
CA HIS A 69 -6.42 -9.70 -2.63
C HIS A 69 -7.89 -9.72 -3.08
N GLU A 70 -8.83 -9.49 -2.17
CA GLU A 70 -10.25 -9.40 -2.49
C GLU A 70 -10.63 -8.01 -3.02
N PHE A 71 -9.92 -6.97 -2.57
CA PHE A 71 -10.14 -5.63 -3.06
C PHE A 71 -9.85 -5.49 -4.54
N GLN A 72 -8.98 -6.32 -5.06
CA GLN A 72 -8.62 -6.31 -6.48
C GLN A 72 -9.81 -6.36 -7.39
N THR A 73 -10.82 -7.13 -7.02
CA THR A 73 -11.95 -7.40 -7.88
C THR A 73 -13.06 -6.38 -7.72
N ASN A 74 -13.04 -5.62 -6.63
CA ASN A 74 -14.17 -4.76 -6.28
C ASN A 74 -13.92 -3.27 -6.43
N ASN A 75 -12.66 -2.85 -6.48
CA ASN A 75 -12.32 -1.43 -6.57
C ASN A 75 -11.55 -1.17 -7.85
N PRO A 76 -12.12 -0.39 -8.80
CA PRO A 76 -11.47 -0.16 -10.09
C PRO A 76 -10.07 0.44 -9.99
N LYS A 77 -9.83 1.28 -8.99
CA LYS A 77 -8.54 1.90 -8.78
C LYS A 77 -7.46 0.86 -8.48
N TYR A 78 -7.78 -0.07 -7.60
CA TYR A 78 -6.83 -1.10 -7.19
C TYR A 78 -6.76 -2.24 -8.19
N LYS A 79 -7.86 -2.51 -8.87
CA LYS A 79 -7.90 -3.50 -9.93
C LYS A 79 -6.90 -3.15 -11.04
N HIS A 80 -6.80 -1.86 -11.36
CA HIS A 80 -5.85 -1.41 -12.37
C HIS A 80 -4.41 -1.75 -11.99
N LEU A 81 -4.06 -1.57 -10.73
CA LEU A 81 -2.71 -1.86 -10.25
C LEU A 81 -2.38 -3.34 -10.34
N LEU A 82 -3.37 -4.19 -10.12
CA LEU A 82 -3.15 -5.62 -10.17
C LEU A 82 -3.04 -6.13 -11.60
N ASN A 83 -3.79 -5.54 -12.51
CA ASN A 83 -3.63 -5.82 -13.92
C ASN A 83 -2.24 -5.42 -14.40
N ARG A 84 -1.68 -4.37 -13.80
CA ARG A 84 -0.33 -3.94 -14.10
C ARG A 84 0.70 -5.01 -13.73
N ASP A 85 0.49 -5.67 -12.59
CA ASP A 85 1.37 -6.76 -12.19
C ASP A 85 1.29 -7.92 -13.15
N ASP A 86 0.11 -8.17 -13.71
CA ASP A 86 -0.06 -9.21 -14.71
C ASP A 86 0.74 -8.90 -15.98
N TYR A 87 0.82 -7.63 -16.36
CA TYR A 87 1.67 -7.23 -17.49
C TYR A 87 3.12 -7.53 -17.21
N LEU A 88 3.58 -7.34 -16.01
CA LEU A 88 4.97 -7.55 -15.67
C LEU A 88 5.36 -9.02 -15.67
N LYS A 89 4.40 -9.91 -15.61
CA LYS A 89 4.67 -11.35 -15.68
C LYS A 89 4.90 -11.83 -17.10
N HIS A 90 4.56 -11.04 -18.05
CA HIS A 90 4.69 -11.37 -19.45
C HIS A 90 5.83 -10.58 -20.08
#